data_d5a74c961dcdf9ac79580ee5a712fa9f
#
_entry.id   d5a74c961dcdf9ac79580ee5a712fa9f
#
_cell.length_a   1.000
_cell.length_b   1.000
_cell.length_c   1.000
_cell.angle_alpha   90.00
_cell.angle_beta   90.00
_cell.angle_gamma   90.00
#
_symmetry.space_group_name_H-M   'P 1'
#
loop_
_entity.id
_entity.type
_entity.pdbx_description
1 polymer ?
#
loop_
_entity_poly.entity_id
_entity_poly.type
_entity_poly.pdbx_seq_one_letter_code
_entity_poly.pdbx_strand_id
1 'polypeptide(L)'
;MPVDMVDVAGLVPGAHEGLGMGNQFLDDLRQADVLVHVIDVAGSTNDKGEPIEPLTHDPANDIRFLEFEMDMWYLSIINKGWERFARQVQQEKSKISVSIAKQLSGLRVTEVMVEESITKLKLDSENITTWSESDVSRLATELRRQTKPMIIAANKADIPGADKNYERINQQFPN
;
A
#
# COMPACT_ATOMS: atom_id res chain seq x y z
N MET A 1 26.06 1.30 -7.12
CA MET A 1 25.27 0.11 -6.81
C MET A 1 24.27 -0.07 -7.95
N PRO A 2 24.15 -1.21 -8.61
CA PRO A 2 23.16 -1.41 -9.65
C PRO A 2 21.74 -1.36 -9.03
N VAL A 3 20.78 -0.83 -9.79
CA VAL A 3 19.36 -0.80 -9.46
C VAL A 3 18.63 -1.59 -10.53
N ASP A 4 17.94 -2.64 -10.12
CA ASP A 4 17.09 -3.41 -11.02
C ASP A 4 15.71 -2.76 -11.08
N MET A 5 15.24 -2.44 -12.29
CA MET A 5 13.88 -1.95 -12.52
C MET A 5 13.06 -3.06 -13.18
N VAL A 6 11.88 -3.28 -12.64
CA VAL A 6 10.89 -4.21 -13.18
C VAL A 6 9.65 -3.41 -13.56
N ASP A 7 9.25 -3.53 -14.84
CA ASP A 7 7.97 -3.00 -15.29
C ASP A 7 6.83 -3.93 -14.83
N VAL A 8 5.84 -3.37 -14.19
CA VAL A 8 4.73 -4.12 -13.59
C VAL A 8 3.44 -3.78 -14.32
N ALA A 9 2.64 -4.79 -14.64
CA ALA A 9 1.35 -4.59 -15.30
C ALA A 9 0.45 -3.66 -14.48
N GLY A 10 -0.30 -2.79 -15.15
CA GLY A 10 -1.23 -1.86 -14.50
C GLY A 10 -2.28 -2.60 -13.65
N LEU A 11 -2.62 -2.02 -12.51
CA LEU A 11 -3.68 -2.52 -11.65
C LEU A 11 -5.07 -2.19 -12.19
N VAL A 12 -5.99 -3.11 -11.98
CA VAL A 12 -7.43 -2.88 -12.15
C VAL A 12 -8.11 -2.87 -10.79
N PRO A 13 -9.24 -2.16 -10.62
CA PRO A 13 -10.02 -2.19 -9.39
C PRO A 13 -10.36 -3.61 -8.95
N GLY A 14 -10.16 -3.92 -7.65
CA GLY A 14 -10.35 -5.25 -7.10
C GLY A 14 -9.16 -6.21 -7.30
N ALA A 15 -8.00 -5.69 -7.64
CA ALA A 15 -6.78 -6.50 -7.78
C ALA A 15 -6.42 -7.24 -6.48
N HIS A 16 -6.69 -6.64 -5.32
CA HIS A 16 -6.51 -7.27 -3.99
C HIS A 16 -7.44 -8.47 -3.77
N GLU A 17 -8.56 -8.57 -4.51
CA GLU A 17 -9.48 -9.72 -4.53
C GLU A 17 -9.12 -10.75 -5.62
N GLY A 18 -8.03 -10.51 -6.36
CA GLY A 18 -7.55 -11.39 -7.43
C GLY A 18 -8.17 -11.14 -8.79
N LEU A 19 -8.83 -10.00 -9.00
CA LEU A 19 -9.37 -9.62 -10.31
C LEU A 19 -8.24 -9.21 -11.28
N GLY A 20 -8.42 -9.54 -12.53
CA GLY A 20 -7.44 -9.24 -13.58
C GLY A 20 -6.11 -9.96 -13.35
N MET A 21 -4.99 -9.24 -13.56
CA MET A 21 -3.63 -9.70 -13.28
C MET A 21 -3.17 -9.38 -11.84
N GLY A 22 -4.11 -9.09 -10.93
CA GLY A 22 -3.82 -8.62 -9.58
C GLY A 22 -2.88 -9.54 -8.80
N ASN A 23 -3.04 -10.86 -8.89
CA ASN A 23 -2.16 -11.80 -8.21
C ASN A 23 -0.70 -11.71 -8.70
N GLN A 24 -0.48 -11.57 -10.01
CA GLN A 24 0.86 -11.42 -10.58
C GLN A 24 1.49 -10.08 -10.15
N PHE A 25 0.74 -8.99 -10.26
CA PHE A 25 1.16 -7.68 -9.79
C PHE A 25 1.59 -7.71 -8.31
N LEU A 26 0.78 -8.33 -7.46
CA LEU A 26 1.07 -8.43 -6.03
C LEU A 26 2.30 -9.31 -5.73
N ASP A 27 2.55 -10.34 -6.54
CA ASP A 27 3.77 -11.16 -6.44
C ASP A 27 5.02 -10.39 -6.87
N ASP A 28 4.93 -9.58 -7.93
CA ASP A 28 6.01 -8.69 -8.36
C ASP A 28 6.32 -7.63 -7.28
N LEU A 29 5.28 -7.07 -6.66
CA LEU A 29 5.45 -6.12 -5.55
C LEU A 29 6.17 -6.71 -4.33
N ARG A 30 6.04 -7.99 -4.06
CA ARG A 30 6.75 -8.63 -2.93
C ARG A 30 8.26 -8.45 -3.03
N GLN A 31 8.80 -8.48 -4.24
CA GLN A 31 10.24 -8.41 -4.51
C GLN A 31 10.77 -6.96 -4.51
N ALA A 32 9.92 -5.99 -4.83
CA ALA A 32 10.32 -4.60 -4.93
C ALA A 32 10.65 -3.98 -3.55
N ASP A 33 11.74 -3.23 -3.49
CA ASP A 33 12.13 -2.46 -2.29
C ASP A 33 11.49 -1.07 -2.28
N VAL A 34 11.28 -0.48 -3.47
CA VAL A 34 10.68 0.85 -3.68
C VAL A 34 9.76 0.77 -4.89
N LEU A 35 8.67 1.49 -4.87
CA LEU A 35 7.75 1.62 -5.99
C LEU A 35 7.92 2.98 -6.64
N VAL A 36 7.93 3.01 -7.97
CA VAL A 36 7.80 4.24 -8.75
C VAL A 36 6.42 4.23 -9.40
N HIS A 37 5.52 5.04 -8.86
CA HIS A 37 4.17 5.20 -9.39
C HIS A 37 4.15 6.32 -10.44
N VAL A 38 4.08 5.93 -11.71
CA VAL A 38 4.00 6.87 -12.83
C VAL A 38 2.54 7.28 -13.03
N ILE A 39 2.24 8.57 -12.83
CA ILE A 39 0.89 9.13 -13.00
C ILE A 39 0.85 10.12 -14.16
N ASP A 40 -0.28 10.19 -14.84
CA ASP A 40 -0.58 11.22 -15.83
C ASP A 40 -1.01 12.52 -15.13
N VAL A 41 -0.04 13.39 -14.81
CA VAL A 41 -0.33 14.63 -14.08
C VAL A 41 -1.16 15.63 -14.90
N ALA A 42 -1.22 15.47 -16.22
CA ALA A 42 -2.11 16.27 -17.05
C ALA A 42 -3.58 15.82 -16.98
N GLY A 43 -3.87 14.65 -16.37
CA GLY A 43 -5.22 14.12 -16.33
C GLY A 43 -5.84 13.95 -17.72
N SER A 44 -5.03 13.46 -18.67
CA SER A 44 -5.40 13.24 -20.08
C SER A 44 -5.73 11.77 -20.39
N THR A 45 -5.80 10.93 -19.35
CA THR A 45 -6.24 9.54 -19.42
C THR A 45 -7.26 9.26 -18.32
N ASN A 46 -8.25 8.42 -18.61
CA ASN A 46 -9.23 7.96 -17.62
C ASN A 46 -8.73 6.73 -16.84
N ASP A 47 -9.53 6.23 -15.88
CA ASP A 47 -9.23 5.06 -15.05
C ASP A 47 -8.95 3.76 -15.84
N LYS A 48 -9.30 3.73 -17.12
CA LYS A 48 -9.04 2.61 -18.02
C LYS A 48 -7.81 2.78 -18.87
N GLY A 49 -7.09 3.91 -18.71
CA GLY A 49 -5.94 4.27 -19.53
C GLY A 49 -6.31 4.80 -20.93
N GLU A 50 -7.60 5.10 -21.20
CA GLU A 50 -8.05 5.65 -22.49
C GLU A 50 -7.80 7.15 -22.53
N PRO A 51 -7.35 7.70 -23.69
CA PRO A 51 -7.16 9.15 -23.86
C PRO A 51 -8.47 9.92 -23.68
N ILE A 52 -8.41 11.01 -22.93
CA ILE A 52 -9.51 11.97 -22.72
C ILE A 52 -8.98 13.40 -22.85
N GLU A 53 -9.86 14.39 -22.77
CA GLU A 53 -9.45 15.78 -22.75
C GLU A 53 -8.54 16.09 -21.54
N PRO A 54 -7.37 16.73 -21.73
CA PRO A 54 -6.50 17.10 -20.63
C PRO A 54 -7.23 17.89 -19.54
N LEU A 55 -6.81 17.69 -18.28
CA LEU A 55 -7.34 18.33 -17.08
C LEU A 55 -8.78 17.89 -16.70
N THR A 56 -9.30 16.81 -17.28
CA THR A 56 -10.63 16.27 -16.93
C THR A 56 -10.59 15.15 -15.91
N HIS A 57 -9.47 14.41 -15.81
CA HIS A 57 -9.24 13.41 -14.76
C HIS A 57 -8.40 14.00 -13.63
N ASP A 58 -8.75 13.67 -12.37
CA ASP A 58 -7.95 14.05 -11.22
C ASP A 58 -6.85 13.00 -10.93
N PRO A 59 -5.56 13.31 -11.21
CA PRO A 59 -4.48 12.34 -11.01
C PRO A 59 -4.25 11.95 -9.55
N ALA A 60 -4.79 12.68 -8.58
CA ALA A 60 -4.78 12.27 -7.18
C ALA A 60 -5.60 10.99 -6.93
N ASN A 61 -6.58 10.70 -7.77
CA ASN A 61 -7.37 9.48 -7.68
C ASN A 61 -6.53 8.24 -8.00
N ASP A 62 -5.61 8.33 -8.95
CA ASP A 62 -4.72 7.23 -9.31
C ASP A 62 -3.80 6.87 -8.14
N ILE A 63 -3.30 7.89 -7.42
CA ILE A 63 -2.45 7.69 -6.24
C ILE A 63 -3.26 7.00 -5.13
N ARG A 64 -4.45 7.54 -4.80
CA ARG A 64 -5.31 6.98 -3.76
C ARG A 64 -5.76 5.56 -4.09
N PHE A 65 -6.05 5.31 -5.36
CA PHE A 65 -6.44 4.00 -5.85
C PHE A 65 -5.33 2.95 -5.60
N LEU A 66 -4.09 3.23 -6.01
CA LEU A 66 -2.98 2.31 -5.80
C LEU A 66 -2.71 2.08 -4.32
N GLU A 67 -2.70 3.16 -3.51
CA GLU A 67 -2.53 3.04 -2.06
C GLU A 67 -3.61 2.16 -1.43
N PHE A 68 -4.87 2.35 -1.82
CA PHE A 68 -5.99 1.57 -1.32
C PHE A 68 -5.86 0.08 -1.66
N GLU A 69 -5.58 -0.26 -2.93
CA GLU A 69 -5.41 -1.65 -3.36
C GLU A 69 -4.28 -2.35 -2.60
N MET A 70 -3.17 -1.65 -2.38
CA MET A 70 -2.05 -2.18 -1.61
C MET A 70 -2.38 -2.35 -0.12
N ASP A 71 -3.08 -1.39 0.48
CA ASP A 71 -3.51 -1.46 1.88
C ASP A 71 -4.47 -2.63 2.10
N MET A 72 -5.43 -2.81 1.19
CA MET A 72 -6.38 -3.92 1.24
C MET A 72 -5.69 -5.27 1.05
N TRP A 73 -4.66 -5.33 0.20
CA TRP A 73 -3.86 -6.54 0.06
C TRP A 73 -3.14 -6.91 1.37
N TYR A 74 -2.44 -5.96 2.02
CA TYR A 74 -1.80 -6.20 3.32
C TYR A 74 -2.82 -6.64 4.37
N LEU A 75 -3.96 -5.93 4.41
CA LEU A 75 -5.05 -6.26 5.32
C LEU A 75 -5.58 -7.69 5.08
N SER A 76 -5.74 -8.11 3.83
CA SER A 76 -6.21 -9.46 3.50
C SER A 76 -5.28 -10.56 4.03
N ILE A 77 -3.97 -10.31 4.00
CA ILE A 77 -2.98 -11.25 4.52
C ILE A 77 -3.06 -11.33 6.05
N ILE A 78 -3.18 -10.18 6.73
CA ILE A 78 -3.28 -10.10 8.19
C ILE A 78 -4.61 -10.70 8.66
N ASN A 79 -5.72 -10.34 8.02
CA ASN A 79 -7.06 -10.78 8.39
C ASN A 79 -7.31 -12.27 8.18
N LYS A 80 -6.49 -12.94 7.37
CA LYS A 80 -6.66 -14.37 7.13
C LYS A 80 -6.51 -15.18 8.42
N GLY A 81 -7.65 -15.43 9.07
CA GLY A 81 -7.72 -16.15 10.34
C GLY A 81 -7.33 -15.30 11.57
N TRP A 82 -7.47 -13.99 11.51
CA TRP A 82 -7.08 -13.03 12.55
C TRP A 82 -7.60 -13.40 13.93
N GLU A 83 -8.89 -13.68 14.08
CA GLU A 83 -9.46 -14.03 15.39
C GLU A 83 -8.78 -15.25 16.05
N ARG A 84 -8.52 -16.28 15.25
CA ARG A 84 -7.83 -17.50 15.74
C ARG A 84 -6.38 -17.17 16.10
N PHE A 85 -5.71 -16.41 15.24
CA PHE A 85 -4.33 -15.96 15.42
C PHE A 85 -4.19 -15.13 16.70
N ALA A 86 -5.04 -14.12 16.91
CA ALA A 86 -5.03 -13.27 18.08
C ALA A 86 -5.24 -14.04 19.37
N ARG A 87 -6.22 -14.97 19.40
CA ARG A 87 -6.46 -15.86 20.55
C ARG A 87 -5.24 -16.73 20.85
N GLN A 88 -4.63 -17.32 19.83
CA GLN A 88 -3.45 -18.17 20.01
C GLN A 88 -2.28 -17.38 20.59
N VAL A 89 -1.94 -16.22 19.99
CA VAL A 89 -0.85 -15.36 20.48
C VAL A 89 -1.06 -14.97 21.95
N GLN A 90 -2.30 -14.62 22.32
CA GLN A 90 -2.64 -14.23 23.69
C GLN A 90 -2.56 -15.41 24.66
N GLN A 91 -3.01 -16.61 24.26
CA GLN A 91 -2.93 -17.83 25.09
C GLN A 91 -1.48 -18.28 25.31
N GLU A 92 -0.68 -18.24 24.26
CA GLU A 92 0.74 -18.61 24.30
C GLU A 92 1.61 -17.55 25.00
N LYS A 93 1.04 -16.38 25.32
CA LYS A 93 1.78 -15.20 25.80
C LYS A 93 2.97 -14.85 24.91
N SER A 94 2.85 -15.13 23.62
CA SER A 94 3.88 -14.83 22.65
C SER A 94 3.81 -13.35 22.26
N LYS A 95 4.97 -12.78 21.91
CA LYS A 95 5.08 -11.38 21.54
C LYS A 95 4.38 -11.17 20.19
N ILE A 96 3.40 -10.27 20.16
CA ILE A 96 2.58 -10.01 18.95
C ILE A 96 3.44 -9.55 17.78
N SER A 97 4.49 -8.74 18.03
CA SER A 97 5.40 -8.26 16.98
C SER A 97 6.13 -9.40 16.29
N VAL A 98 6.61 -10.40 17.04
CA VAL A 98 7.25 -11.60 16.48
C VAL A 98 6.27 -12.40 15.63
N SER A 99 5.05 -12.56 16.11
CA SER A 99 4.03 -13.38 15.47
C SER A 99 3.56 -12.74 14.15
N ILE A 100 3.31 -11.42 14.13
CA ILE A 100 2.95 -10.69 12.91
C ILE A 100 4.13 -10.64 11.91
N ALA A 101 5.36 -10.36 12.38
CA ALA A 101 6.53 -10.35 11.52
C ALA A 101 6.74 -11.70 10.83
N LYS A 102 6.51 -12.80 11.54
CA LYS A 102 6.57 -14.15 10.97
C LYS A 102 5.50 -14.37 9.90
N GLN A 103 4.27 -13.95 10.14
CA GLN A 103 3.16 -14.06 9.17
C GLN A 103 3.42 -13.24 7.91
N LEU A 104 4.03 -12.05 8.04
CA LEU A 104 4.30 -11.12 6.97
C LEU A 104 5.76 -11.16 6.47
N SER A 105 6.51 -12.20 6.81
CA SER A 105 7.94 -12.31 6.46
C SER A 105 8.19 -12.22 4.94
N GLY A 106 7.27 -12.76 4.12
CA GLY A 106 7.30 -12.64 2.66
C GLY A 106 7.15 -11.21 2.13
N LEU A 107 6.72 -10.25 2.97
CA LEU A 107 6.62 -8.83 2.66
C LEU A 107 7.75 -8.01 3.32
N ARG A 108 8.78 -8.68 3.85
CA ARG A 108 9.93 -8.06 4.54
C ARG A 108 9.56 -7.26 5.79
N VAL A 109 8.42 -7.56 6.39
CA VAL A 109 8.03 -6.98 7.69
C VAL A 109 8.92 -7.55 8.77
N THR A 110 9.53 -6.67 9.58
CA THR A 110 10.37 -7.03 10.71
C THR A 110 9.65 -6.83 12.05
N GLU A 111 10.15 -7.47 13.09
CA GLU A 111 9.63 -7.29 14.45
C GLU A 111 9.66 -5.82 14.90
N VAL A 112 10.75 -5.12 14.58
CA VAL A 112 10.93 -3.69 14.92
C VAL A 112 9.86 -2.84 14.25
N MET A 113 9.59 -3.06 12.95
CA MET A 113 8.53 -2.33 12.23
C MET A 113 7.16 -2.53 12.88
N VAL A 114 6.86 -3.74 13.32
CA VAL A 114 5.59 -4.03 13.99
C VAL A 114 5.50 -3.33 15.34
N GLU A 115 6.56 -3.33 16.16
CA GLU A 115 6.61 -2.66 17.46
C GLU A 115 6.44 -1.14 17.32
N GLU A 116 7.16 -0.54 16.38
CA GLU A 116 7.05 0.88 16.08
C GLU A 116 5.63 1.25 15.62
N SER A 117 5.03 0.41 14.76
CA SER A 117 3.67 0.62 14.27
C SER A 117 2.63 0.51 15.40
N ILE A 118 2.72 -0.51 16.27
CA ILE A 118 1.84 -0.68 17.42
C ILE A 118 1.94 0.54 18.34
N THR A 119 3.15 1.00 18.62
CA THR A 119 3.40 2.18 19.47
C THR A 119 2.84 3.45 18.85
N LYS A 120 3.12 3.69 17.57
CA LYS A 120 2.63 4.85 16.82
C LYS A 120 1.11 4.91 16.76
N LEU A 121 0.46 3.78 16.56
CA LEU A 121 -0.98 3.65 16.46
C LEU A 121 -1.66 3.56 17.83
N LYS A 122 -0.90 3.46 18.93
CA LYS A 122 -1.37 3.31 20.30
C LYS A 122 -2.28 2.07 20.48
N LEU A 123 -1.89 0.96 19.85
CA LEU A 123 -2.61 -0.30 19.97
C LEU A 123 -2.20 -1.02 21.26
N ASP A 124 -3.15 -1.70 21.90
CA ASP A 124 -2.88 -2.48 23.11
C ASP A 124 -2.20 -3.81 22.75
N SER A 125 -0.90 -3.88 22.96
CA SER A 125 -0.09 -5.09 22.68
C SER A 125 -0.37 -6.27 23.62
N GLU A 126 -0.99 -6.03 24.77
CA GLU A 126 -1.30 -7.05 25.76
C GLU A 126 -2.66 -7.71 25.49
N ASN A 127 -3.61 -6.97 24.91
CA ASN A 127 -4.98 -7.41 24.66
C ASN A 127 -5.35 -7.38 23.18
N ILE A 128 -4.59 -8.08 22.37
CA ILE A 128 -4.74 -8.10 20.90
C ILE A 128 -6.10 -8.61 20.42
N THR A 129 -6.80 -9.41 21.22
CA THR A 129 -8.17 -9.86 20.90
C THR A 129 -9.22 -8.75 20.97
N THR A 130 -8.86 -7.58 21.51
CA THR A 130 -9.72 -6.39 21.56
C THR A 130 -9.56 -5.47 20.36
N TRP A 131 -8.58 -5.74 19.48
CA TRP A 131 -8.37 -4.91 18.30
C TRP A 131 -9.55 -5.01 17.35
N SER A 132 -10.07 -3.85 16.97
CA SER A 132 -11.13 -3.73 15.97
C SER A 132 -10.58 -3.99 14.57
N GLU A 133 -11.47 -4.23 13.61
CA GLU A 133 -11.09 -4.29 12.18
C GLU A 133 -10.39 -3.01 11.72
N SER A 134 -10.79 -1.85 12.25
CA SER A 134 -10.14 -0.57 11.98
C SER A 134 -8.70 -0.53 12.52
N ASP A 135 -8.42 -1.12 13.67
CA ASP A 135 -7.08 -1.18 14.24
C ASP A 135 -6.16 -2.06 13.39
N VAL A 136 -6.66 -3.21 12.95
CA VAL A 136 -5.93 -4.13 12.08
C VAL A 136 -5.68 -3.48 10.70
N SER A 137 -6.67 -2.75 10.16
CA SER A 137 -6.53 -2.01 8.91
C SER A 137 -5.47 -0.90 9.02
N ARG A 138 -5.47 -0.13 10.08
CA ARG A 138 -4.46 0.92 10.34
C ARG A 138 -3.06 0.33 10.46
N LEU A 139 -2.92 -0.83 11.11
CA LEU A 139 -1.66 -1.54 11.20
C LEU A 139 -1.18 -2.01 9.81
N ALA A 140 -2.09 -2.57 9.00
CA ALA A 140 -1.78 -2.99 7.63
C ALA A 140 -1.23 -1.84 6.78
N THR A 141 -1.91 -0.68 6.81
CA THR A 141 -1.48 0.54 6.12
C THR A 141 -0.10 1.01 6.59
N GLU A 142 0.14 1.03 7.90
CA GLU A 142 1.42 1.48 8.45
C GLU A 142 2.57 0.55 8.05
N LEU A 143 2.37 -0.76 8.11
CA LEU A 143 3.37 -1.75 7.70
C LEU A 143 3.63 -1.71 6.18
N ARG A 144 2.59 -1.49 5.37
CA ARG A 144 2.75 -1.30 3.93
C ARG A 144 3.62 -0.08 3.63
N ARG A 145 3.37 1.06 4.28
CA ARG A 145 4.14 2.29 4.09
C ARG A 145 5.63 2.11 4.41
N GLN A 146 5.94 1.37 5.45
CA GLN A 146 7.33 1.10 5.84
C GLN A 146 8.04 0.14 4.89
N THR A 147 7.34 -0.88 4.39
CA THR A 147 7.96 -1.93 3.58
C THR A 147 7.90 -1.66 2.08
N LYS A 148 6.99 -0.79 1.64
CA LYS A 148 6.77 -0.41 0.23
C LYS A 148 6.69 1.11 0.09
N PRO A 149 7.80 1.83 0.35
CA PRO A 149 7.87 3.25 0.07
C PRO A 149 7.61 3.50 -1.43
N MET A 150 6.90 4.60 -1.72
CA MET A 150 6.49 4.91 -3.08
C MET A 150 6.95 6.31 -3.46
N ILE A 151 7.53 6.42 -4.65
CA ILE A 151 7.88 7.68 -5.30
C ILE A 151 6.85 7.94 -6.39
N ILE A 152 6.29 9.14 -6.44
CA ILE A 152 5.34 9.55 -7.47
C ILE A 152 6.11 10.23 -8.59
N ALA A 153 6.03 9.68 -9.80
CA ALA A 153 6.61 10.25 -11.01
C ALA A 153 5.51 10.93 -11.84
N ALA A 154 5.52 12.26 -11.87
CA ALA A 154 4.55 13.06 -12.62
C ALA A 154 4.91 13.06 -14.12
N ASN A 155 4.24 12.21 -14.88
CA ASN A 155 4.38 12.13 -16.34
C ASN A 155 3.47 13.13 -17.04
N LYS A 156 3.79 13.52 -18.27
CA LYS A 156 3.07 14.49 -19.09
C LYS A 156 2.97 15.89 -18.47
N ALA A 157 3.97 16.28 -17.69
CA ALA A 157 4.05 17.60 -17.06
C ALA A 157 4.26 18.75 -18.06
N ASP A 158 4.57 18.42 -19.31
CA ASP A 158 4.73 19.35 -20.45
C ASP A 158 3.39 19.83 -21.04
N ILE A 159 2.28 19.17 -20.70
CA ILE A 159 0.94 19.56 -21.19
C ILE A 159 0.50 20.85 -20.48
N PRO A 160 0.00 21.87 -21.23
CA PRO A 160 -0.46 23.12 -20.64
C PRO A 160 -1.50 22.93 -19.54
N GLY A 161 -1.25 23.50 -18.36
CA GLY A 161 -2.11 23.39 -17.18
C GLY A 161 -1.81 22.22 -16.24
N ALA A 162 -0.93 21.28 -16.62
CA ALA A 162 -0.49 20.17 -15.77
C ALA A 162 0.30 20.64 -14.53
N ASP A 163 0.94 21.80 -14.61
CA ASP A 163 1.67 22.46 -13.52
C ASP A 163 0.80 22.61 -12.25
N LYS A 164 -0.47 23.01 -12.41
CA LYS A 164 -1.41 23.17 -11.29
C LYS A 164 -1.69 21.83 -10.57
N ASN A 165 -1.89 20.77 -11.36
CA ASN A 165 -2.08 19.45 -10.80
C ASN A 165 -0.80 18.96 -10.09
N TYR A 166 0.36 19.21 -10.69
CA TYR A 166 1.65 18.86 -10.08
C TYR A 166 1.83 19.54 -8.72
N GLU A 167 1.63 20.87 -8.64
CA GLU A 167 1.72 21.62 -7.39
C GLU A 167 0.75 21.08 -6.33
N ARG A 168 -0.49 20.80 -6.70
CA ARG A 168 -1.50 20.24 -5.81
C ARG A 168 -1.12 18.86 -5.30
N ILE A 169 -0.65 17.98 -6.18
CA ILE A 169 -0.20 16.62 -5.79
C ILE A 169 1.00 16.69 -4.87
N ASN A 170 1.98 17.53 -5.16
CA ASN A 170 3.16 17.70 -4.33
C ASN A 170 2.83 18.21 -2.91
N GLN A 171 1.74 18.97 -2.75
CA GLN A 171 1.24 19.40 -1.44
C GLN A 171 0.44 18.30 -0.71
N GLN A 172 -0.34 17.51 -1.45
CA GLN A 172 -1.20 16.46 -0.86
C GLN A 172 -0.42 15.18 -0.52
N PHE A 173 0.60 14.87 -1.28
CA PHE A 173 1.42 13.65 -1.16
C PHE A 173 2.90 14.04 -1.07
N PRO A 174 3.32 14.69 0.02
CA PRO A 174 4.73 15.05 0.23
C PRO A 174 5.52 13.77 0.54
N ASN A 175 6.36 13.35 -0.38
CA ASN A 175 7.32 12.24 -0.21
C ASN A 175 8.74 12.74 -0.40
#